data_5f1ec0f163864d712f422d3d49d40da5
#
_entry.id   5f1ec0f163864d712f422d3d49d40da5
#
_cell.length_a   1.000
_cell.length_b   1.000
_cell.length_c   1.000
_cell.angle_alpha   90.00
_cell.angle_beta   90.00
_cell.angle_gamma   90.00
#
_symmetry.space_group_name_H-M   'P 1'
#
loop_
_entity.id
_entity.type
_entity.pdbx_description
1 polymer ?
#
loop_
_entity_poly.entity_id
_entity_poly.type
_entity_poly.pdbx_seq_one_letter_code
_entity_poly.pdbx_strand_id
1 'polypeptide(L)'
;RIIAISDRHELYAPDVPVIGGGLFTKEYAEEHRAELERVYSMLADEKSKQVFDGWLEYRITGRIQPLLRNQTDKAEGYEILSLGGNETYADLGAYNGDTITEFLEVTGGQFNKIFAMEPDGKNYAKMKRIHYKLSPYDFRTVNAGAWSCDTVCEFISKGGRNSSLIPYE
;
A
#
# COMPACT_ATOMS: atom_id res chain seq x y z
N ARG A 1 -14.90 -12.52 -9.86
CA ARG A 1 -16.34 -12.28 -10.04
C ARG A 1 -16.63 -10.88 -10.60
N ILE A 2 -15.95 -9.84 -10.11
CA ILE A 2 -16.08 -8.46 -10.62
C ILE A 2 -15.64 -8.38 -12.08
N ILE A 3 -14.52 -8.99 -12.46
CA ILE A 3 -14.01 -9.04 -13.84
C ILE A 3 -15.04 -9.67 -14.78
N ALA A 4 -15.64 -10.81 -14.39
CA ALA A 4 -16.65 -11.47 -15.22
C ALA A 4 -17.94 -10.65 -15.42
N ILE A 5 -18.22 -9.70 -14.51
CA ILE A 5 -19.32 -8.73 -14.65
C ILE A 5 -18.90 -7.58 -15.56
N SER A 6 -17.65 -7.10 -15.45
CA SER A 6 -17.12 -5.99 -16.26
C SER A 6 -17.05 -6.29 -17.74
N ASP A 7 -16.97 -7.56 -18.16
CA ASP A 7 -17.03 -7.98 -19.57
C ASP A 7 -18.40 -7.72 -20.22
N ARG A 8 -19.45 -7.53 -19.41
CA ARG A 8 -20.84 -7.37 -19.88
C ARG A 8 -21.44 -6.03 -19.50
N HIS A 9 -20.89 -5.36 -18.51
CA HIS A 9 -21.44 -4.14 -17.94
C HIS A 9 -20.31 -3.15 -17.63
N GLU A 10 -20.59 -1.89 -17.85
CA GLU A 10 -19.72 -0.83 -17.33
C GLU A 10 -19.92 -0.70 -15.82
N LEU A 11 -18.84 -0.87 -15.06
CA LEU A 11 -18.87 -0.82 -13.62
C LEU A 11 -18.37 0.54 -13.11
N TYR A 12 -19.09 1.09 -12.14
CA TYR A 12 -18.72 2.32 -11.45
C TYR A 12 -18.52 2.03 -9.97
N ALA A 13 -17.42 2.54 -9.42
CA ALA A 13 -17.17 2.63 -7.99
C ALA A 13 -16.92 4.10 -7.65
N PRO A 14 -17.93 4.83 -7.18
CA PRO A 14 -17.76 6.24 -6.84
C PRO A 14 -16.69 6.37 -5.75
N ASP A 15 -15.89 7.41 -5.87
CA ASP A 15 -14.91 7.74 -4.84
C ASP A 15 -15.63 8.04 -3.53
N VAL A 16 -15.02 7.61 -2.43
CA VAL A 16 -15.54 7.90 -1.09
C VAL A 16 -14.58 8.84 -0.38
N PRO A 17 -15.08 9.83 0.40
CA PRO A 17 -14.21 10.71 1.15
C PRO A 17 -13.33 9.90 2.10
N VAL A 18 -12.03 10.12 2.01
CA VAL A 18 -11.09 9.68 3.04
C VAL A 18 -11.05 10.76 4.12
N ILE A 19 -11.00 10.37 5.39
CA ILE A 19 -10.93 11.33 6.52
C ILE A 19 -9.77 12.31 6.26
N GLY A 20 -10.08 13.59 6.15
CA GLY A 20 -9.12 14.67 5.88
C GLY A 20 -8.73 14.90 4.41
N GLY A 21 -9.16 14.04 3.47
CA GLY A 21 -8.74 14.11 2.06
C GLY A 21 -9.80 14.62 1.07
N GLY A 22 -11.06 14.68 1.47
CA GLY A 22 -12.14 15.06 0.56
C GLY A 22 -12.36 14.05 -0.59
N LEU A 23 -13.11 14.48 -1.59
CA LEU A 23 -13.33 13.74 -2.84
C LEU A 23 -12.31 14.16 -3.89
N PHE A 24 -11.80 13.21 -4.65
CA PHE A 24 -11.02 13.50 -5.84
C PHE A 24 -11.97 13.80 -7.00
N THR A 25 -12.31 15.08 -7.19
CA THR A 25 -13.22 15.53 -8.25
C THR A 25 -12.46 16.04 -9.47
N LYS A 26 -13.22 16.33 -10.55
CA LYS A 26 -12.63 16.96 -11.73
C LYS A 26 -12.09 18.36 -11.40
N GLU A 27 -12.82 19.10 -10.59
CA GLU A 27 -12.42 20.45 -10.14
C GLU A 27 -11.12 20.36 -9.33
N TYR A 28 -11.02 19.41 -8.40
CA TYR A 28 -9.78 19.15 -7.65
C TYR A 28 -8.60 18.84 -8.59
N ALA A 29 -8.81 17.98 -9.60
CA ALA A 29 -7.78 17.65 -10.58
C ALA A 29 -7.34 18.88 -11.40
N GLU A 30 -8.26 19.78 -11.77
CA GLU A 30 -7.94 21.02 -12.47
C GLU A 30 -7.16 22.00 -11.57
N GLU A 31 -7.54 22.14 -10.31
CA GLU A 31 -6.83 22.99 -9.34
C GLU A 31 -5.40 22.52 -9.09
N HIS A 32 -5.16 21.19 -9.12
CA HIS A 32 -3.86 20.58 -8.88
C HIS A 32 -3.18 20.09 -10.16
N ARG A 33 -3.58 20.63 -11.31
CA ARG A 33 -3.05 20.23 -12.62
C ARG A 33 -1.52 20.28 -12.68
N ALA A 34 -0.92 21.35 -12.20
CA ALA A 34 0.54 21.52 -12.25
C ALA A 34 1.29 20.47 -11.45
N GLU A 35 0.76 20.08 -10.28
CA GLU A 35 1.32 19.02 -9.45
C GLU A 35 1.16 17.65 -10.11
N LEU A 36 0.00 17.38 -10.71
CA LEU A 36 -0.26 16.13 -11.41
C LEU A 36 0.63 16.00 -12.66
N GLU A 37 0.78 17.06 -13.45
CA GLU A 37 1.70 17.09 -14.60
C GLU A 37 3.16 16.93 -14.17
N ARG A 38 3.55 17.52 -13.03
CA ARG A 38 4.87 17.30 -12.45
C ARG A 38 5.09 15.85 -12.10
N VAL A 39 4.15 15.20 -11.41
CA VAL A 39 4.23 13.76 -11.08
C VAL A 39 4.33 12.93 -12.35
N TYR A 40 3.46 13.19 -13.33
CA TYR A 40 3.48 12.50 -14.62
C TYR A 40 4.85 12.59 -15.32
N SER A 41 5.46 13.80 -15.32
CA SER A 41 6.78 14.02 -15.93
C SER A 41 7.93 13.26 -15.23
N MET A 42 7.75 12.87 -13.98
CA MET A 42 8.73 12.09 -13.20
C MET A 42 8.65 10.58 -13.46
N LEU A 43 7.56 10.11 -14.09
CA LEU A 43 7.40 8.69 -14.41
C LEU A 43 8.35 8.30 -15.55
N ALA A 44 9.16 7.25 -15.32
CA ALA A 44 10.27 6.90 -16.19
C ALA A 44 9.85 6.23 -17.50
N ASP A 45 8.70 5.56 -17.54
CA ASP A 45 8.27 4.73 -18.66
C ASP A 45 6.80 4.96 -19.03
N GLU A 46 6.44 4.57 -20.26
CA GLU A 46 5.09 4.76 -20.81
C GLU A 46 4.04 3.91 -20.08
N LYS A 47 4.41 2.74 -19.54
CA LYS A 47 3.48 1.90 -18.78
C LYS A 47 3.07 2.59 -17.48
N SER A 48 4.03 3.15 -16.75
CA SER A 48 3.78 3.93 -15.54
C SER A 48 2.89 5.14 -15.82
N LYS A 49 3.09 5.83 -16.95
CA LYS A 49 2.24 6.95 -17.38
C LYS A 49 0.81 6.48 -17.69
N GLN A 50 0.65 5.39 -18.43
CA GLN A 50 -0.66 4.79 -18.72
C GLN A 50 -1.42 4.38 -17.44
N VAL A 51 -0.71 3.81 -16.46
CA VAL A 51 -1.30 3.46 -15.15
C VAL A 51 -1.75 4.72 -14.42
N PHE A 52 -0.94 5.78 -14.43
CA PHE A 52 -1.26 7.05 -13.81
C PHE A 52 -2.48 7.70 -14.45
N ASP A 53 -2.55 7.75 -15.78
CA ASP A 53 -3.69 8.28 -16.53
C ASP A 53 -4.97 7.46 -16.24
N GLY A 54 -4.87 6.14 -16.23
CA GLY A 54 -5.99 5.26 -15.90
C GLY A 54 -6.46 5.42 -14.46
N TRP A 55 -5.55 5.66 -13.53
CA TRP A 55 -5.89 5.97 -12.15
C TRP A 55 -6.61 7.31 -12.02
N LEU A 56 -6.14 8.37 -12.71
CA LEU A 56 -6.80 9.68 -12.74
C LEU A 56 -8.19 9.58 -13.37
N GLU A 57 -8.33 8.88 -14.51
CA GLU A 57 -9.61 8.63 -15.15
C GLU A 57 -10.59 7.95 -14.17
N TYR A 58 -10.14 6.89 -13.48
CA TYR A 58 -10.95 6.24 -12.46
C TYR A 58 -11.37 7.19 -11.34
N ARG A 59 -10.44 7.96 -10.78
CA ARG A 59 -10.73 8.88 -9.67
C ARG A 59 -11.75 9.96 -10.05
N ILE A 60 -11.68 10.47 -11.27
CA ILE A 60 -12.58 11.54 -11.78
C ILE A 60 -13.94 10.96 -12.16
N THR A 61 -13.98 9.78 -12.77
CA THR A 61 -15.20 9.25 -13.42
C THR A 61 -15.89 8.16 -12.59
N GLY A 62 -15.19 7.50 -11.67
CA GLY A 62 -15.65 6.31 -10.97
C GLY A 62 -15.69 5.04 -11.84
N ARG A 63 -15.28 5.11 -13.13
CA ARG A 63 -15.29 3.94 -14.04
C ARG A 63 -14.17 2.97 -13.66
N ILE A 64 -14.48 1.70 -13.51
CA ILE A 64 -13.49 0.67 -13.12
C ILE A 64 -12.64 0.22 -14.31
N GLN A 65 -13.12 0.35 -15.54
CA GLN A 65 -12.42 -0.12 -16.74
C GLN A 65 -10.98 0.42 -16.87
N PRO A 66 -10.67 1.68 -16.57
CA PRO A 66 -9.31 2.20 -16.60
C PRO A 66 -8.35 1.44 -15.67
N LEU A 67 -8.82 0.98 -14.52
CA LEU A 67 -8.01 0.16 -13.62
C LEU A 67 -7.79 -1.25 -14.16
N LEU A 68 -8.85 -1.89 -14.69
CA LEU A 68 -8.77 -3.26 -15.21
C LEU A 68 -7.82 -3.37 -16.41
N ARG A 69 -7.85 -2.40 -17.35
CA ARG A 69 -6.96 -2.43 -18.53
C ARG A 69 -5.47 -2.21 -18.17
N ASN A 70 -5.20 -1.60 -17.02
CA ASN A 70 -3.84 -1.32 -16.55
C ASN A 70 -3.38 -2.32 -15.45
N GLN A 71 -4.22 -3.30 -15.12
CA GLN A 71 -3.86 -4.31 -14.15
C GLN A 71 -2.74 -5.20 -14.70
N THR A 72 -1.72 -5.42 -13.86
CA THR A 72 -0.61 -6.30 -14.15
C THR A 72 -0.52 -7.39 -13.09
N ASP A 73 0.15 -8.49 -13.43
CA ASP A 73 0.47 -9.50 -12.44
C ASP A 73 1.45 -8.94 -11.40
N LYS A 74 1.22 -9.27 -10.15
CA LYS A 74 2.09 -8.88 -9.05
C LYS A 74 3.52 -9.43 -9.21
N ALA A 75 3.67 -10.58 -9.86
CA ALA A 75 4.95 -11.19 -10.18
C ALA A 75 5.82 -10.26 -11.04
N GLU A 76 5.23 -9.51 -11.98
CA GLU A 76 5.96 -8.54 -12.81
C GLU A 76 6.64 -7.46 -11.96
N GLY A 77 5.98 -6.99 -10.89
CA GLY A 77 6.57 -6.05 -9.95
C GLY A 77 7.80 -6.63 -9.22
N TYR A 78 7.72 -7.89 -8.83
CA TYR A 78 8.87 -8.56 -8.18
C TYR A 78 10.02 -8.83 -9.14
N GLU A 79 9.74 -9.14 -10.41
CA GLU A 79 10.78 -9.26 -11.44
C GLU A 79 11.54 -7.95 -11.64
N ILE A 80 10.83 -6.81 -11.68
CA ILE A 80 11.44 -5.48 -11.80
C ILE A 80 12.30 -5.17 -10.57
N LEU A 81 11.80 -5.47 -9.37
CA LEU A 81 12.53 -5.24 -8.12
C LEU A 81 13.75 -6.16 -7.97
N SER A 82 13.76 -7.32 -8.64
CA SER A 82 14.87 -8.28 -8.63
C SER A 82 15.35 -8.63 -7.22
N LEU A 83 14.40 -8.86 -6.30
CA LEU A 83 14.70 -9.12 -4.89
C LEU A 83 15.54 -10.38 -4.72
N GLY A 84 16.61 -10.26 -3.95
CA GLY A 84 17.55 -11.36 -3.66
C GLY A 84 17.55 -11.80 -2.21
N GLY A 85 18.42 -12.73 -1.87
CA GLY A 85 18.54 -13.28 -0.51
C GLY A 85 19.32 -12.40 0.49
N ASN A 86 19.75 -11.20 0.09
CA ASN A 86 20.53 -10.28 0.95
C ASN A 86 19.80 -8.95 1.20
N GLU A 87 18.48 -8.95 1.07
CA GLU A 87 17.66 -7.75 1.24
C GLU A 87 17.54 -7.32 2.71
N THR A 88 17.49 -6.01 2.92
CA THR A 88 17.03 -5.42 4.16
C THR A 88 15.64 -4.84 3.94
N TYR A 89 14.64 -5.44 4.55
CA TYR A 89 13.23 -5.10 4.37
C TYR A 89 12.68 -4.34 5.58
N ALA A 90 12.03 -3.20 5.33
CA ALA A 90 11.34 -2.41 6.35
C ALA A 90 9.83 -2.37 6.06
N ASP A 91 9.02 -2.84 7.01
CA ASP A 91 7.56 -2.84 6.95
C ASP A 91 6.99 -1.87 7.98
N LEU A 92 6.52 -0.73 7.51
CA LEU A 92 6.01 0.37 8.35
C LEU A 92 4.48 0.37 8.37
N GLY A 93 3.90 -0.44 9.24
CA GLY A 93 2.48 -0.75 9.31
C GLY A 93 2.21 -2.20 8.89
N ALA A 94 2.96 -3.11 9.49
CA ALA A 94 3.06 -4.50 9.06
C ALA A 94 1.81 -5.35 9.35
N TYR A 95 0.76 -4.75 9.94
CA TYR A 95 -0.51 -5.41 10.24
C TYR A 95 -0.31 -6.78 10.93
N ASN A 96 -0.73 -7.86 10.29
CA ASN A 96 -0.54 -9.23 10.79
C ASN A 96 0.70 -9.92 10.19
N GLY A 97 1.52 -9.20 9.41
CA GLY A 97 2.71 -9.68 8.71
C GLY A 97 2.43 -10.35 7.37
N ASP A 98 1.32 -10.02 6.70
CA ASP A 98 0.98 -10.55 5.39
C ASP A 98 2.02 -10.16 4.33
N THR A 99 2.47 -8.91 4.29
CA THR A 99 3.52 -8.41 3.40
C THR A 99 4.90 -9.01 3.71
N ILE A 100 5.20 -9.27 4.98
CA ILE A 100 6.42 -9.98 5.39
C ILE A 100 6.39 -11.42 4.87
N THR A 101 5.24 -12.09 4.98
CA THR A 101 5.09 -13.46 4.48
C THR A 101 5.31 -13.51 2.97
N GLU A 102 4.74 -12.56 2.24
CA GLU A 102 4.94 -12.43 0.81
C GLU A 102 6.39 -12.15 0.42
N PHE A 103 7.06 -11.23 1.13
CA PHE A 103 8.49 -10.97 0.93
C PHE A 103 9.32 -12.26 1.12
N LEU A 104 9.02 -13.07 2.13
CA LEU A 104 9.71 -14.35 2.37
C LEU A 104 9.44 -15.38 1.26
N GLU A 105 8.23 -15.39 0.69
CA GLU A 105 7.91 -16.26 -0.45
C GLU A 105 8.74 -15.85 -1.68
N VAL A 106 8.82 -14.56 -1.99
CA VAL A 106 9.55 -14.03 -3.15
C VAL A 106 11.06 -14.26 -3.01
N THR A 107 11.63 -14.09 -1.81
CA THR A 107 13.08 -14.27 -1.57
C THR A 107 13.49 -15.70 -1.24
N GLY A 108 12.55 -16.66 -1.30
CA GLY A 108 12.82 -18.04 -0.88
C GLY A 108 13.19 -18.17 0.60
N GLY A 109 12.70 -17.26 1.44
CA GLY A 109 12.98 -17.21 2.87
C GLY A 109 14.37 -16.66 3.23
N GLN A 110 15.12 -16.14 2.26
CA GLN A 110 16.44 -15.57 2.48
C GLN A 110 16.38 -14.05 2.58
N PHE A 111 17.07 -13.49 3.54
CA PHE A 111 17.18 -12.04 3.75
C PHE A 111 18.35 -11.71 4.68
N ASN A 112 18.82 -10.46 4.62
CA ASN A 112 19.81 -9.96 5.56
C ASN A 112 19.12 -9.52 6.87
N LYS A 113 18.07 -8.67 6.77
CA LYS A 113 17.36 -8.13 7.92
C LYS A 113 15.91 -7.81 7.58
N ILE A 114 15.02 -8.01 8.56
CA ILE A 114 13.65 -7.49 8.52
C ILE A 114 13.45 -6.58 9.75
N PHE A 115 12.89 -5.40 9.50
CA PHE A 115 12.41 -4.49 10.52
C PHE A 115 10.92 -4.22 10.29
N ALA A 116 10.09 -4.49 11.28
CA ALA A 116 8.64 -4.34 11.17
C ALA A 116 8.05 -3.53 12.31
N MET A 117 7.21 -2.55 11.98
CA MET A 117 6.47 -1.72 12.92
C MET A 117 4.97 -1.93 12.74
N GLU A 118 4.25 -2.10 13.85
CA GLU A 118 2.79 -2.18 13.86
C GLU A 118 2.24 -1.52 15.14
N PRO A 119 1.46 -0.45 15.01
CA PRO A 119 0.95 0.28 16.18
C PRO A 119 -0.22 -0.43 16.88
N ASP A 120 -1.07 -1.19 16.17
CA ASP A 120 -2.16 -1.93 16.79
C ASP A 120 -1.64 -3.15 17.54
N GLY A 121 -1.78 -3.15 18.87
CA GLY A 121 -1.26 -4.22 19.72
C GLY A 121 -1.83 -5.61 19.40
N LYS A 122 -3.08 -5.71 18.89
CA LYS A 122 -3.67 -7.00 18.48
C LYS A 122 -3.04 -7.52 17.18
N ASN A 123 -2.80 -6.62 16.24
CA ASN A 123 -2.14 -6.97 14.98
C ASN A 123 -0.66 -7.27 15.22
N TYR A 124 0.03 -6.47 16.03
CA TYR A 124 1.40 -6.73 16.46
C TYR A 124 1.56 -8.12 17.10
N ALA A 125 0.62 -8.51 17.95
CA ALA A 125 0.65 -9.85 18.57
C ALA A 125 0.50 -10.99 17.53
N LYS A 126 -0.25 -10.75 16.44
CA LYS A 126 -0.34 -11.71 15.31
C LYS A 126 0.97 -11.77 14.54
N MET A 127 1.54 -10.61 14.19
CA MET A 127 2.83 -10.49 13.48
C MET A 127 3.97 -11.16 14.27
N LYS A 128 4.02 -11.04 15.57
CA LYS A 128 5.02 -11.73 16.42
C LYS A 128 5.06 -13.24 16.25
N ARG A 129 3.98 -13.87 15.81
CA ARG A 129 3.97 -15.33 15.55
C ARG A 129 4.89 -15.70 14.37
N ILE A 130 5.05 -14.80 13.40
CA ILE A 130 6.01 -14.95 12.30
C ILE A 130 7.42 -14.78 12.84
N HIS A 131 7.65 -13.74 13.66
CA HIS A 131 8.94 -13.49 14.29
C HIS A 131 9.49 -14.72 15.03
N TYR A 132 8.67 -15.42 15.81
CA TYR A 132 9.13 -16.63 16.52
C TYR A 132 9.59 -17.76 15.59
N LYS A 133 8.99 -17.87 14.39
CA LYS A 133 9.39 -18.87 13.39
C LYS A 133 10.71 -18.51 12.72
N LEU A 134 11.06 -17.23 12.68
CA LEU A 134 12.26 -16.67 12.05
C LEU A 134 13.35 -16.28 13.08
N SER A 135 13.20 -16.71 14.32
CA SER A 135 14.06 -16.31 15.46
C SER A 135 15.57 -16.44 15.26
N PRO A 136 16.13 -17.33 14.43
CA PRO A 136 17.58 -17.33 14.17
C PRO A 136 18.05 -16.23 13.23
N TYR A 137 17.15 -15.46 12.60
CA TYR A 137 17.46 -14.41 11.63
C TYR A 137 17.33 -13.03 12.28
N ASP A 138 18.00 -12.00 11.70
CA ASP A 138 17.86 -10.61 12.17
C ASP A 138 16.49 -10.03 11.77
N PHE A 139 15.48 -10.42 12.51
CA PHE A 139 14.11 -9.93 12.40
C PHE A 139 13.72 -9.17 13.66
N ARG A 140 13.54 -7.85 13.53
CA ARG A 140 13.17 -6.95 14.63
C ARG A 140 11.75 -6.43 14.46
N THR A 141 11.00 -6.43 15.56
CA THR A 141 9.62 -5.94 15.57
C THR A 141 9.42 -4.88 16.65
N VAL A 142 8.67 -3.83 16.34
CA VAL A 142 8.34 -2.74 17.27
C VAL A 142 6.83 -2.50 17.28
N ASN A 143 6.24 -2.43 18.48
CA ASN A 143 4.83 -2.03 18.61
C ASN A 143 4.75 -0.49 18.65
N ALA A 144 4.88 0.13 17.49
CA ALA A 144 4.82 1.57 17.30
C ALA A 144 4.37 1.87 15.87
N GLY A 145 3.92 3.10 15.61
CA GLY A 145 3.66 3.63 14.27
C GLY A 145 4.85 4.43 13.74
N ALA A 146 5.02 4.45 12.44
CA ALA A 146 5.95 5.37 11.80
C ALA A 146 5.31 6.78 11.73
N TRP A 147 6.07 7.79 12.11
CA TRP A 147 5.64 9.19 12.09
C TRP A 147 6.81 10.10 11.70
N SER A 148 6.52 11.38 11.44
CA SER A 148 7.52 12.38 11.05
C SER A 148 8.42 12.86 12.20
N CYS A 149 8.05 12.58 13.45
CA CYS A 149 8.82 12.92 14.64
C CYS A 149 8.53 11.93 15.78
N ASP A 150 9.38 11.89 16.78
CA ASP A 150 9.16 11.13 18.00
C ASP A 150 8.05 11.78 18.82
N THR A 151 6.92 11.09 18.92
CA THR A 151 5.74 11.58 19.64
C THR A 151 4.89 10.42 20.15
N VAL A 152 3.95 10.73 21.04
CA VAL A 152 2.93 9.81 21.51
C VAL A 152 1.59 10.30 21.00
N CYS A 153 0.89 9.48 20.24
CA CYS A 153 -0.44 9.79 19.69
C CYS A 153 -1.48 8.83 20.23
N GLU A 154 -2.72 9.30 20.34
CA GLU A 154 -3.83 8.37 20.56
C GLU A 154 -4.04 7.49 19.31
N PHE A 155 -4.24 6.20 19.57
CA PHE A 155 -4.42 5.21 18.51
C PHE A 155 -5.70 4.43 18.71
N ILE A 156 -6.60 4.48 17.72
CA ILE A 156 -7.83 3.68 17.74
C ILE A 156 -7.52 2.28 17.25
N SER A 157 -7.33 1.35 18.19
CA SER A 157 -7.10 -0.05 17.89
C SER A 157 -8.44 -0.76 17.60
N LYS A 158 -8.66 -1.16 16.35
CA LYS A 158 -9.80 -1.98 15.94
C LYS A 158 -9.42 -3.43 15.66
N GLY A 159 -8.13 -3.76 15.72
CA GLY A 159 -7.60 -5.10 15.44
C GLY A 159 -7.71 -5.53 13.99
N GLY A 160 -7.97 -4.60 13.08
CA GLY A 160 -8.10 -4.76 11.63
C GLY A 160 -7.35 -3.69 10.86
N ARG A 161 -7.56 -3.62 9.55
CA ARG A 161 -6.94 -2.60 8.66
C ARG A 161 -7.50 -1.18 8.88
N ASN A 162 -8.56 -1.02 9.66
CA ASN A 162 -9.22 0.26 9.94
C ASN A 162 -8.75 0.90 11.26
N SER A 163 -7.65 0.43 11.84
CA SER A 163 -7.00 1.09 12.96
C SER A 163 -6.34 2.39 12.45
N SER A 164 -6.45 3.47 13.21
CA SER A 164 -5.99 4.79 12.78
C SER A 164 -5.43 5.61 13.94
N LEU A 165 -4.49 6.50 13.63
CA LEU A 165 -4.05 7.55 14.53
C LEU A 165 -5.12 8.64 14.63
N ILE A 166 -5.33 9.19 15.82
CA ILE A 166 -6.07 10.44 16.01
C ILE A 166 -5.01 11.56 16.01
N PRO A 167 -5.02 12.48 15.03
CA PRO A 167 -4.17 13.66 15.11
C PRO A 167 -4.58 14.48 16.36
N TYR A 168 -3.62 14.89 17.17
CA TYR A 168 -3.87 15.99 18.10
C TYR A 168 -4.00 17.26 17.28
N GLU A 169 -5.14 17.95 17.42
CA GLU A 169 -5.35 19.29 16.90
C GLU A 169 -4.44 20.33 17.61
#